data_91df0a188da8d772d54498779658189d
#
_entry.id   91df0a188da8d772d54498779658189d
#
_cell.length_a   1.000
_cell.length_b   1.000
_cell.length_c   1.000
_cell.angle_alpha   90.00
_cell.angle_beta   90.00
_cell.angle_gamma   90.00
#
_symmetry.space_group_name_H-M   'P 1'
#
loop_
_entity.id
_entity.type
_entity.pdbx_description
1 polymer ?
#
loop_
_entity_poly.entity_id
_entity_poly.type
_entity_poly.pdbx_seq_one_letter_code
_entity_poly.pdbx_strand_id
1 'polypeptide(L)'
;AEFPGRRFTGTIVRNSDSIDPASRTLLTEVDVDNPSGELLPGAFLSVNLKLSSKVGTMVVPVNALIFRSQGMQVAVVRDKKAELVPVTIGRDYGTEVEVLSGVTALDDIIENPSDSLTSGTEVRLAKAEGK
;
A
#
# COMPACT_ATOMS: atom_id res chain seq x y z
N ALA A 1 16.10 14.00 19.20
CA ALA A 1 15.04 14.89 18.71
C ALA A 1 14.99 16.08 19.68
N GLU A 2 15.12 17.30 19.15
CA GLU A 2 15.13 18.54 19.97
C GLU A 2 13.74 18.86 20.56
N PHE A 3 12.68 18.23 20.03
CA PHE A 3 11.28 18.43 20.47
C PHE A 3 10.60 17.08 20.74
N PRO A 4 10.93 16.39 21.86
CA PRO A 4 10.37 15.08 22.15
C PRO A 4 8.86 15.16 22.38
N GLY A 5 8.10 14.36 21.65
CA GLY A 5 6.64 14.27 21.77
C GLY A 5 5.83 15.39 21.10
N ARG A 6 6.47 16.37 20.47
CA ARG A 6 5.77 17.44 19.74
C ARG A 6 5.64 17.07 18.27
N ARG A 7 4.50 17.41 17.68
CA ARG A 7 4.19 17.23 16.26
C ARG A 7 3.78 18.56 15.66
N PHE A 8 4.40 18.88 14.55
CA PHE A 8 4.05 20.02 13.71
C PHE A 8 3.50 19.49 12.40
N THR A 9 2.54 20.17 11.82
CA THR A 9 1.98 19.81 10.51
C THR A 9 2.55 20.75 9.48
N GLY A 10 3.00 20.21 8.36
CA GLY A 10 3.53 21.01 7.26
C GLY A 10 3.00 20.53 5.92
N THR A 11 3.17 21.35 4.91
CA THR A 11 2.77 21.08 3.53
C THR A 11 4.00 21.10 2.63
N ILE A 12 4.18 20.08 1.80
CA ILE A 12 5.23 20.09 0.77
C ILE A 12 4.84 21.13 -0.28
N VAL A 13 5.70 22.13 -0.47
CA VAL A 13 5.45 23.23 -1.40
C VAL A 13 6.27 23.11 -2.68
N ARG A 14 7.45 22.50 -2.59
CA ARG A 14 8.34 22.34 -3.73
C ARG A 14 9.33 21.19 -3.51
N ASN A 15 9.82 20.61 -4.60
CA ASN A 15 10.99 19.73 -4.62
C ASN A 15 11.92 20.14 -5.78
N SER A 16 13.13 19.59 -5.80
CA SER A 16 14.14 19.91 -6.84
C SER A 16 13.88 19.18 -8.17
N ASP A 17 12.87 18.31 -8.27
CA ASP A 17 12.57 17.45 -9.43
C ASP A 17 13.77 16.63 -9.94
N SER A 18 14.85 16.59 -9.20
CA SER A 18 16.09 15.90 -9.54
C SER A 18 16.74 15.33 -8.29
N ILE A 19 17.17 14.07 -8.38
CA ILE A 19 17.96 13.43 -7.33
C ILE A 19 19.42 13.83 -7.52
N ASP A 20 20.04 14.35 -6.46
CA ASP A 20 21.49 14.57 -6.44
C ASP A 20 22.20 13.21 -6.50
N PRO A 21 23.04 12.95 -7.52
CA PRO A 21 23.64 11.63 -7.71
C PRO A 21 24.74 11.30 -6.67
N ALA A 22 25.35 12.32 -6.07
CA ALA A 22 26.42 12.14 -5.09
C ALA A 22 25.85 11.78 -3.71
N SER A 23 24.85 12.51 -3.24
CA SER A 23 24.21 12.32 -1.95
C SER A 23 23.02 11.34 -2.01
N ARG A 24 22.49 11.07 -3.21
CA ARG A 24 21.26 10.30 -3.46
C ARG A 24 20.03 10.87 -2.73
N THR A 25 20.00 12.18 -2.59
CA THR A 25 18.93 12.90 -1.91
C THR A 25 18.10 13.71 -2.88
N LEU A 26 16.84 13.92 -2.54
CA LEU A 26 15.92 14.84 -3.20
C LEU A 26 15.66 16.03 -2.26
N LEU A 27 16.02 17.23 -2.67
CA LEU A 27 15.70 18.42 -1.90
C LEU A 27 14.19 18.65 -1.96
N THR A 28 13.57 18.73 -0.78
CA THR A 28 12.13 18.95 -0.63
C THR A 28 11.90 20.06 0.39
N GLU A 29 11.10 21.04 0.03
CA GLU A 29 10.73 22.16 0.88
C GLU A 29 9.34 21.91 1.48
N VAL A 30 9.25 22.11 2.80
CA VAL A 30 8.01 21.93 3.56
C VAL A 30 7.74 23.21 4.35
N ASP A 31 6.60 23.83 4.10
CA ASP A 31 6.13 24.95 4.89
C ASP A 31 5.44 24.44 6.16
N VAL A 32 5.82 25.01 7.29
CA VAL A 32 5.28 24.68 8.61
C VAL A 32 4.88 25.97 9.31
N ASP A 33 3.63 26.04 9.76
CA ASP A 33 3.18 27.17 10.59
C ASP A 33 3.90 27.16 11.94
N ASN A 34 4.55 28.27 12.27
CA ASN A 34 5.32 28.43 13.51
C ASN A 34 4.93 29.71 14.26
N PRO A 35 3.65 29.88 14.64
CA PRO A 35 3.18 31.10 15.28
C PRO A 35 3.77 31.32 16.68
N SER A 36 4.17 30.26 17.37
CA SER A 36 4.83 30.34 18.67
C SER A 36 6.33 30.57 18.61
N GLY A 37 6.94 30.52 17.41
CA GLY A 37 8.39 30.68 17.23
C GLY A 37 9.20 29.52 17.83
N GLU A 38 8.59 28.38 18.14
CA GLU A 38 9.28 27.24 18.76
C GLU A 38 10.26 26.55 17.81
N LEU A 39 9.96 26.52 16.51
CA LEU A 39 10.86 25.97 15.52
C LEU A 39 11.93 27.02 15.19
N LEU A 40 13.15 26.75 15.60
CA LEU A 40 14.28 27.63 15.37
C LEU A 40 15.04 27.25 14.09
N PRO A 41 15.57 28.23 13.36
CA PRO A 41 16.46 27.95 12.23
C PRO A 41 17.67 27.11 12.66
N GLY A 42 17.98 26.07 11.89
CA GLY A 42 19.07 25.13 12.19
C GLY A 42 18.67 23.92 13.04
N ALA A 43 17.43 23.83 13.52
CA ALA A 43 16.94 22.64 14.23
C ALA A 43 16.78 21.44 13.30
N PHE A 44 17.12 20.24 13.79
CA PHE A 44 16.90 18.99 13.09
C PHE A 44 15.52 18.42 13.41
N LEU A 45 14.78 18.06 12.37
CA LEU A 45 13.43 17.51 12.47
C LEU A 45 13.34 16.17 11.73
N SER A 46 12.51 15.27 12.25
CA SER A 46 12.10 14.07 11.54
C SER A 46 10.76 14.34 10.85
N VAL A 47 10.70 14.12 9.54
CA VAL A 47 9.50 14.32 8.75
C VAL A 47 8.84 12.99 8.44
N ASN A 48 7.57 12.84 8.84
CA ASN A 48 6.73 11.71 8.47
C ASN A 48 5.85 12.11 7.29
N LEU A 49 6.15 11.59 6.12
CA LEU A 49 5.37 11.86 4.91
C LEU A 49 4.15 10.93 4.85
N LYS A 50 2.96 11.53 4.76
CA LYS A 50 1.76 10.79 4.37
C LYS A 50 1.69 10.77 2.86
N LEU A 51 2.02 9.65 2.26
CA LEU A 51 1.81 9.46 0.83
C LEU A 51 0.36 9.10 0.61
N SER A 52 -0.36 9.88 -0.19
CA SER A 52 -1.68 9.49 -0.65
C SER A 52 -1.53 8.25 -1.53
N SER A 53 -2.09 7.11 -1.11
CA SER A 53 -2.34 6.01 -2.03
C SER A 53 -3.27 6.54 -3.12
N LYS A 54 -3.01 6.22 -4.37
CA LYS A 54 -3.96 6.54 -5.44
C LYS A 54 -5.31 5.98 -5.03
N VAL A 55 -6.33 6.81 -5.02
CA VAL A 55 -7.70 6.40 -4.72
C VAL A 55 -8.05 5.21 -5.61
N GLY A 56 -8.36 4.07 -4.99
CA GLY A 56 -8.74 2.85 -5.72
C GLY A 56 -7.73 1.70 -5.67
N THR A 57 -6.60 1.83 -4.98
CA THR A 57 -5.71 0.68 -4.78
C THR A 57 -6.21 -0.17 -3.62
N MET A 58 -6.38 -1.46 -3.88
CA MET A 58 -6.69 -2.45 -2.85
C MET A 58 -5.41 -3.03 -2.28
N VAL A 59 -5.49 -3.42 -1.02
CA VAL A 59 -4.42 -4.17 -0.37
C VAL A 59 -4.94 -5.59 -0.15
N VAL A 60 -4.14 -6.58 -0.56
CA VAL A 60 -4.48 -7.99 -0.38
C VAL A 60 -3.37 -8.68 0.41
N PRO A 61 -3.69 -9.68 1.26
CA PRO A 61 -2.68 -10.47 1.94
C PRO A 61 -1.77 -11.21 0.96
N VAL A 62 -0.47 -11.28 1.26
CA VAL A 62 0.51 -11.97 0.41
C VAL A 62 0.13 -13.44 0.18
N ASN A 63 -0.50 -14.09 1.17
CA ASN A 63 -0.96 -15.47 1.09
C ASN A 63 -2.17 -15.69 0.16
N ALA A 64 -2.77 -14.62 -0.38
CA ALA A 64 -3.80 -14.71 -1.41
C ALA A 64 -3.22 -14.71 -2.84
N LEU A 65 -1.93 -14.40 -2.99
CA LEU A 65 -1.27 -14.35 -4.29
C LEU A 65 -0.97 -15.75 -4.82
N ILE A 66 -1.26 -15.96 -6.09
CA ILE A 66 -0.98 -17.20 -6.83
C ILE A 66 0.04 -16.86 -7.92
N PHE A 67 1.18 -17.56 -7.88
CA PHE A 67 2.22 -17.42 -8.90
C PHE A 67 2.08 -18.55 -9.92
N ARG A 68 1.81 -18.22 -11.15
CA ARG A 68 1.67 -19.17 -12.25
C ARG A 68 2.58 -18.78 -13.42
N SER A 69 2.77 -19.68 -14.36
CA SER A 69 3.52 -19.42 -15.59
C SER A 69 2.96 -18.24 -16.41
N GLN A 70 1.69 -17.94 -16.22
CA GLN A 70 0.97 -16.84 -16.88
C GLN A 70 1.11 -15.50 -16.12
N GLY A 71 1.79 -15.49 -14.98
CA GLY A 71 1.97 -14.31 -14.13
C GLY A 71 1.33 -14.44 -12.76
N MET A 72 1.20 -13.31 -12.10
CA MET A 72 0.62 -13.20 -10.77
C MET A 72 -0.90 -13.07 -10.85
N GLN A 73 -1.59 -13.85 -10.05
CA GLN A 73 -3.04 -13.92 -10.02
C GLN A 73 -3.55 -13.94 -8.58
N VAL A 74 -4.81 -13.62 -8.40
CA VAL A 74 -5.57 -13.89 -7.17
C VAL A 74 -6.81 -14.70 -7.51
N ALA A 75 -7.30 -15.47 -6.56
CA ALA A 75 -8.57 -16.16 -6.70
C ALA A 75 -9.67 -15.32 -6.05
N VAL A 76 -10.68 -14.96 -6.81
CA VAL A 76 -11.89 -14.28 -6.34
C VAL A 76 -13.08 -15.22 -6.38
N VAL A 77 -14.08 -14.99 -5.53
CA VAL A 77 -15.33 -15.75 -5.52
C VAL A 77 -16.38 -14.98 -6.31
N ARG A 78 -16.86 -15.56 -7.40
CA ARG A 78 -17.99 -15.06 -8.17
C ARG A 78 -19.00 -16.20 -8.38
N ASP A 79 -20.24 -15.95 -8.09
CA ASP A 79 -21.33 -16.94 -8.23
C ASP A 79 -21.03 -18.31 -7.56
N LYS A 80 -20.42 -18.29 -6.35
CA LYS A 80 -19.96 -19.47 -5.60
C LYS A 80 -18.90 -20.31 -6.31
N LYS A 81 -18.20 -19.74 -7.26
CA LYS A 81 -17.07 -20.35 -7.97
C LYS A 81 -15.82 -19.51 -7.83
N ALA A 82 -14.69 -20.19 -7.77
CA ALA A 82 -13.40 -19.51 -7.84
C ALA A 82 -13.13 -19.03 -9.26
N GLU A 83 -12.64 -17.84 -9.40
CA GLU A 83 -12.15 -17.27 -10.66
C GLU A 83 -10.74 -16.76 -10.44
N LEU A 84 -9.80 -17.22 -11.26
CA LEU A 84 -8.41 -16.74 -11.22
C LEU A 84 -8.29 -15.47 -12.05
N VAL A 85 -7.97 -14.36 -11.39
CA VAL A 85 -7.88 -13.04 -12.00
C VAL A 85 -6.43 -12.59 -12.02
N PRO A 86 -5.87 -12.24 -13.19
CA PRO A 86 -4.54 -11.67 -13.26
C PRO A 86 -4.52 -10.30 -12.59
N VAL A 87 -3.49 -10.05 -11.78
CA VAL A 87 -3.34 -8.80 -11.03
C VAL A 87 -2.00 -8.14 -11.31
N THR A 88 -2.01 -6.83 -11.26
CA THR A 88 -0.78 -6.02 -11.23
C THR A 88 -0.58 -5.54 -9.80
N ILE A 89 0.55 -5.88 -9.21
CA ILE A 89 0.91 -5.43 -7.87
C ILE A 89 1.69 -4.12 -7.90
N GLY A 90 1.50 -3.31 -6.87
CA GLY A 90 2.23 -2.09 -6.60
C GLY A 90 3.26 -2.28 -5.50
N ARG A 91 3.03 -1.67 -4.34
CA ARG A 91 3.92 -1.73 -3.20
C ARG A 91 3.75 -3.03 -2.43
N ASP A 92 4.86 -3.57 -1.97
CA ASP A 92 4.92 -4.69 -1.04
C ASP A 92 5.13 -4.12 0.38
N TYR A 93 4.23 -4.47 1.31
CA TYR A 93 4.28 -4.08 2.72
C TYR A 93 4.76 -5.25 3.61
N GLY A 94 5.16 -6.37 3.01
CA GLY A 94 5.64 -7.58 3.68
C GLY A 94 4.54 -8.59 3.97
N THR A 95 3.49 -8.24 4.69
CA THR A 95 2.32 -9.11 4.98
C THR A 95 1.18 -8.92 3.99
N GLU A 96 1.17 -7.79 3.32
CA GLU A 96 0.14 -7.36 2.37
C GLU A 96 0.80 -6.71 1.16
N VAL A 97 0.15 -6.75 0.02
CA VAL A 97 0.58 -6.08 -1.21
C VAL A 97 -0.51 -5.19 -1.77
N GLU A 98 -0.11 -4.08 -2.33
CA GLU A 98 -0.98 -3.18 -3.07
C GLU A 98 -1.31 -3.80 -4.43
N VAL A 99 -2.60 -3.87 -4.78
CA VAL A 99 -3.06 -4.30 -6.10
C VAL A 99 -3.54 -3.08 -6.89
N LEU A 100 -2.88 -2.83 -8.01
CA LEU A 100 -3.14 -1.68 -8.87
C LEU A 100 -4.27 -1.95 -9.87
N SER A 101 -4.46 -3.24 -10.25
CA SER A 101 -5.50 -3.64 -11.20
C SER A 101 -5.81 -5.12 -11.09
N GLY A 102 -6.99 -5.50 -11.56
CA GLY A 102 -7.46 -6.89 -11.64
C GLY A 102 -8.62 -7.21 -10.69
N VAL A 103 -8.66 -6.60 -9.51
CA VAL A 103 -9.72 -6.81 -8.51
C VAL A 103 -10.37 -5.50 -8.09
N THR A 104 -11.55 -5.58 -7.53
CA THR A 104 -12.34 -4.47 -7.03
C THR A 104 -12.67 -4.66 -5.54
N ALA A 105 -13.09 -3.59 -4.86
CA ALA A 105 -13.49 -3.65 -3.45
C ALA A 105 -14.73 -4.53 -3.18
N LEU A 106 -15.40 -4.99 -4.22
CA LEU A 106 -16.57 -5.86 -4.13
C LEU A 106 -16.22 -7.34 -4.35
N ASP A 107 -14.98 -7.66 -4.71
CA ASP A 107 -14.55 -9.02 -4.93
C ASP A 107 -14.15 -9.67 -3.59
N ASP A 108 -14.72 -10.84 -3.30
CA ASP A 108 -14.28 -11.69 -2.19
C ASP A 108 -13.03 -12.46 -2.60
N ILE A 109 -11.93 -12.26 -1.90
CA ILE A 109 -10.63 -12.86 -2.22
C ILE A 109 -10.42 -14.12 -1.40
N ILE A 110 -9.95 -15.19 -2.04
CA ILE A 110 -9.62 -16.45 -1.38
C ILE A 110 -8.20 -16.35 -0.81
N GLU A 111 -8.08 -16.45 0.51
CA GLU A 111 -6.79 -16.56 1.20
C GLU A 111 -6.32 -18.02 1.22
N ASN A 112 -5.00 -18.21 1.15
CA ASN A 112 -4.37 -19.53 1.12
C ASN A 112 -4.98 -20.49 0.07
N PRO A 113 -5.10 -20.06 -1.21
CA PRO A 113 -5.66 -20.91 -2.24
C PRO A 113 -4.79 -22.16 -2.44
N SER A 114 -5.44 -23.30 -2.69
CA SER A 114 -4.72 -24.52 -3.06
C SER A 114 -4.00 -24.36 -4.39
N ASP A 115 -2.82 -24.95 -4.53
CA ASP A 115 -2.06 -24.95 -5.79
C ASP A 115 -2.84 -25.58 -6.95
N SER A 116 -3.77 -26.49 -6.64
CA SER A 116 -4.65 -27.15 -7.60
C SER A 116 -5.90 -26.33 -7.96
N LEU A 117 -6.11 -25.16 -7.33
CA LEU A 117 -7.29 -24.34 -7.58
C LEU A 117 -7.31 -23.87 -9.05
N THR A 118 -8.43 -24.05 -9.71
CA THR A 118 -8.68 -23.62 -11.09
C THR A 118 -9.95 -22.78 -11.16
N SER A 119 -10.04 -21.95 -12.19
CA SER A 119 -11.27 -21.20 -12.45
C SER A 119 -12.43 -22.15 -12.70
N GLY A 120 -13.58 -21.85 -12.09
CA GLY A 120 -14.78 -22.68 -12.14
C GLY A 120 -14.92 -23.67 -10.98
N THR A 121 -13.91 -23.82 -10.11
CA THR A 121 -14.01 -24.64 -8.90
C THR A 121 -15.08 -24.09 -7.97
N GLU A 122 -16.03 -24.93 -7.55
CA GLU A 122 -17.03 -24.54 -6.56
C GLU A 122 -16.37 -24.32 -5.20
N VAL A 123 -16.68 -23.18 -4.58
CA VAL A 123 -16.18 -22.77 -3.28
C VAL A 123 -17.33 -22.53 -2.29
N ARG A 124 -17.07 -22.84 -1.03
CA ARG A 124 -17.98 -22.50 0.06
C ARG A 124 -17.34 -21.39 0.89
N LEU A 125 -18.07 -20.32 1.11
CA LEU A 125 -17.64 -19.30 2.05
C LEU A 125 -17.63 -19.89 3.46
N ALA A 126 -16.46 -19.98 4.06
CA ALA A 126 -16.37 -20.25 5.48
C ALA A 126 -16.92 -19.03 6.20
N LYS A 127 -17.94 -19.20 7.05
CA LYS A 127 -18.42 -18.13 7.90
C LYS A 127 -17.28 -17.75 8.84
N ALA A 128 -16.80 -16.52 8.75
CA ALA A 128 -15.81 -16.03 9.69
C ALA A 128 -16.39 -16.18 11.11
N GLU A 129 -15.82 -17.10 11.90
CA GLU A 129 -16.10 -17.15 13.32
C GLU A 129 -15.47 -15.88 13.91
N GLY A 130 -16.34 -14.92 14.23
CA GLY A 130 -15.94 -13.70 14.91
C GLY A 130 -15.31 -14.04 16.25
N LYS A 131 -14.13 -13.54 16.45
CA LYS A 131 -13.45 -13.51 17.74
C LYS A 131 -13.44 -12.08 18.24
#